data_a1f5d407bb438996c949350d7147adc7
#
_entry.id   a1f5d407bb438996c949350d7147adc7
#
_cell.length_a   1.000
_cell.length_b   1.000
_cell.length_c   1.000
_cell.angle_alpha   90.00
_cell.angle_beta   90.00
_cell.angle_gamma   90.00
#
_symmetry.space_group_name_H-M   'P 1'
#
loop_
_entity.id
_entity.type
_entity.pdbx_description
1 polymer ?
#
loop_
_entity_poly.entity_id
_entity_poly.type
_entity_poly.pdbx_seq_one_letter_code
_entity_poly.pdbx_strand_id
1 'polypeptide(L)'
;AASDSGKYFPFLYREATVHFSLAKANVEGSRKVSKVNPILAAGIDWESTDTVLPETLKGNPEEGVAFAELPGYAMNAKNYTAVVKDFADDLYREERAEIWLCPSLKVWGKLGESEADFRARLVHAAHEGRDKALAKAREAAEKKTKVLEGRLRTAEAQLSKEKAESGSAKMQAGISVLGGILKSVFGRKSGFGGLTSGTTSVTKATTAYKQHQDVANAEAKISGIQEEVESIRKALEKEVEEIGRTFDPFTLALEKETLKPTRTDVKVERVGLVWM
;
A
#
# COMPACT_ATOMS: atom_id res chain seq x y z
N ALA A 1 8.90 41.68 0.96
CA ALA A 1 8.49 43.07 0.83
C ALA A 1 9.68 43.94 1.17
N ALA A 2 10.11 44.78 0.23
CA ALA A 2 11.24 45.64 0.40
C ALA A 2 10.91 46.73 1.42
N SER A 3 11.71 46.81 2.45
CA SER A 3 11.75 47.92 3.39
C SER A 3 12.34 49.16 2.65
N ASP A 4 11.47 49.95 2.10
CA ASP A 4 11.90 51.19 1.47
C ASP A 4 11.60 52.38 2.38
N SER A 5 12.15 52.44 3.58
CA SER A 5 12.21 53.69 4.34
C SER A 5 12.58 53.57 5.82
N GLY A 6 13.21 52.55 6.32
CA GLY A 6 13.66 52.52 7.71
C GLY A 6 12.54 52.76 8.75
N LYS A 7 11.33 52.27 8.49
CA LYS A 7 10.17 52.33 9.41
C LYS A 7 9.50 50.95 9.49
N TYR A 8 9.08 50.61 10.69
CA TYR A 8 8.20 49.48 10.94
C TYR A 8 6.75 49.89 10.72
N PHE A 9 5.99 49.03 10.00
CA PHE A 9 4.55 49.18 9.80
C PHE A 9 3.76 48.17 10.63
N PRO A 10 2.55 48.50 11.04
CA PRO A 10 1.73 47.60 11.84
C PRO A 10 1.07 46.50 10.99
N PHE A 11 1.19 45.25 11.41
CA PHE A 11 0.53 44.11 10.82
C PHE A 11 -0.26 43.34 11.87
N LEU A 12 -1.38 42.76 11.42
CA LEU A 12 -2.11 41.76 12.18
C LEU A 12 -1.45 40.41 11.98
N TYR A 13 -0.94 39.83 13.06
CA TYR A 13 -0.41 38.47 13.08
C TYR A 13 -1.47 37.51 13.60
N ARG A 14 -1.63 36.37 12.92
CA ARG A 14 -2.55 35.29 13.28
C ARG A 14 -1.84 33.97 13.21
N GLU A 15 -1.94 33.15 14.25
CA GLU A 15 -1.35 31.82 14.33
C GLU A 15 -2.37 30.82 14.85
N ALA A 16 -2.45 29.67 14.20
CA ALA A 16 -3.31 28.59 14.63
C ALA A 16 -2.65 27.23 14.38
N THR A 17 -3.09 26.23 15.12
CA THR A 17 -2.81 24.83 14.88
C THR A 17 -4.07 24.15 14.36
N VAL A 18 -3.97 23.48 13.22
CA VAL A 18 -5.05 22.72 12.62
C VAL A 18 -4.70 21.24 12.73
N HIS A 19 -5.56 20.47 13.40
CA HIS A 19 -5.43 19.03 13.51
C HIS A 19 -6.17 18.32 12.38
N PHE A 20 -5.61 17.24 11.92
CA PHE A 20 -6.21 16.35 10.92
C PHE A 20 -6.19 14.94 11.45
N SER A 21 -7.31 14.24 11.35
CA SER A 21 -7.40 12.85 11.76
C SER A 21 -8.22 12.02 10.78
N LEU A 22 -7.86 10.75 10.66
CA LEU A 22 -8.61 9.76 9.89
C LEU A 22 -8.63 8.45 10.68
N ALA A 23 -9.67 8.25 11.47
CA ALA A 23 -9.79 7.11 12.39
C ALA A 23 -9.68 5.75 11.67
N LYS A 24 -10.31 5.59 10.48
CA LYS A 24 -10.24 4.35 9.69
C LYS A 24 -8.81 3.95 9.29
N ALA A 25 -7.89 4.90 9.26
CA ALA A 25 -6.49 4.72 8.86
C ALA A 25 -5.52 4.84 10.03
N ASN A 26 -5.99 5.18 11.21
CA ASN A 26 -5.17 5.52 12.38
C ASN A 26 -4.11 6.59 12.03
N VAL A 27 -4.52 7.58 11.23
CA VAL A 27 -3.67 8.71 10.84
C VAL A 27 -4.13 9.94 11.60
N GLU A 28 -3.19 10.61 12.22
CA GLU A 28 -3.38 11.89 12.88
C GLU A 28 -2.15 12.77 12.70
N GLY A 29 -2.34 14.07 12.75
CA GLY A 29 -1.26 15.04 12.66
C GLY A 29 -1.78 16.45 12.75
N SER A 30 -0.88 17.42 12.79
CA SER A 30 -1.23 18.82 12.87
C SER A 30 -0.35 19.67 11.97
N ARG A 31 -0.90 20.81 11.53
CA ARG A 31 -0.20 21.82 10.78
C ARG A 31 -0.33 23.16 11.49
N LYS A 32 0.76 23.88 11.66
CA LYS A 32 0.73 25.26 12.06
C LYS A 32 0.50 26.16 10.86
N VAL A 33 -0.39 27.12 11.01
CA VAL A 33 -0.70 28.12 10.01
C VAL A 33 -0.50 29.49 10.63
N SER A 34 0.34 30.33 10.01
CA SER A 34 0.57 31.70 10.47
C SER A 34 0.45 32.66 9.29
N LYS A 35 -0.33 33.70 9.47
CA LYS A 35 -0.63 34.71 8.44
C LYS A 35 -0.46 36.11 9.02
N VAL A 36 -0.03 37.02 8.17
CA VAL A 36 0.04 38.47 8.50
C VAL A 36 -0.71 39.27 7.45
N ASN A 37 -1.31 40.34 7.91
CA ASN A 37 -2.00 41.32 7.05
C ASN A 37 -1.64 42.72 7.47
N PRO A 38 -1.40 43.66 6.54
CA PRO A 38 -1.18 45.07 6.86
C PRO A 38 -2.38 45.66 7.57
N ILE A 39 -2.15 46.51 8.58
CA ILE A 39 -3.19 47.32 9.23
C ILE A 39 -3.08 48.74 8.70
N LEU A 40 -4.06 49.14 7.91
CA LEU A 40 -4.15 50.47 7.30
C LEU A 40 -5.08 51.37 8.10
N ALA A 41 -5.11 52.65 7.79
CA ALA A 41 -5.98 53.61 8.44
C ALA A 41 -7.48 53.22 8.38
N ALA A 42 -7.90 52.58 7.28
CA ALA A 42 -9.28 52.11 7.09
C ALA A 42 -9.57 50.74 7.76
N GLY A 43 -8.57 50.02 8.25
CA GLY A 43 -8.71 48.68 8.82
C GLY A 43 -7.67 47.70 8.30
N ILE A 44 -7.95 46.42 8.39
CA ILE A 44 -7.05 45.36 7.91
C ILE A 44 -7.19 45.20 6.41
N ASP A 45 -6.07 45.14 5.73
CA ASP A 45 -6.00 44.75 4.31
C ASP A 45 -6.01 43.22 4.18
N TRP A 46 -7.19 42.65 3.92
CA TRP A 46 -7.37 41.21 3.78
C TRP A 46 -6.90 40.66 2.44
N GLU A 47 -6.70 41.52 1.44
CA GLU A 47 -6.23 41.10 0.12
C GLU A 47 -4.73 40.85 0.12
N SER A 48 -3.98 41.61 0.95
CA SER A 48 -2.52 41.47 1.11
C SER A 48 -2.17 40.53 2.27
N THR A 49 -2.49 39.23 2.12
CA THR A 49 -2.18 38.21 3.14
C THR A 49 -0.86 37.53 2.80
N ASP A 50 0.11 37.56 3.72
CA ASP A 50 1.36 36.82 3.64
C ASP A 50 1.45 35.73 4.71
N THR A 51 2.27 34.69 4.43
CA THR A 51 2.62 33.66 5.40
C THR A 51 3.97 33.99 6.04
N VAL A 52 4.01 34.00 7.36
CA VAL A 52 5.24 34.29 8.13
C VAL A 52 5.52 33.15 9.10
N LEU A 53 6.76 32.68 9.12
CA LEU A 53 7.16 31.67 10.10
C LEU A 53 7.32 32.36 11.47
N PRO A 54 6.70 31.83 12.56
CA PRO A 54 6.76 32.44 13.89
C PRO A 54 8.17 32.71 14.38
N GLU A 55 9.12 31.85 14.02
CA GLU A 55 10.53 31.96 14.38
C GLU A 55 11.26 33.13 13.71
N THR A 56 10.70 33.71 12.66
CA THR A 56 11.29 34.90 11.99
C THR A 56 10.92 36.21 12.68
N LEU A 57 9.96 36.20 13.58
CA LEU A 57 9.56 37.38 14.34
C LEU A 57 10.55 37.63 15.49
N LYS A 58 11.23 38.76 15.45
CA LYS A 58 12.17 39.18 16.49
C LYS A 58 11.40 39.82 17.66
N GLY A 59 11.86 39.56 18.89
CA GLY A 59 11.26 40.15 20.09
C GLY A 59 11.58 41.64 20.31
N ASN A 60 12.66 42.12 19.70
CA ASN A 60 13.13 43.47 19.83
C ASN A 60 13.29 44.18 18.47
N PRO A 61 12.95 45.46 18.38
CA PRO A 61 13.17 46.23 17.17
C PRO A 61 14.66 46.45 16.89
N GLU A 62 15.00 46.75 15.67
CA GLU A 62 16.36 47.18 15.28
C GLU A 62 16.60 48.62 15.73
N GLU A 63 17.82 48.93 16.20
CA GLU A 63 18.19 50.28 16.64
C GLU A 63 18.09 51.27 15.47
N GLY A 64 17.48 52.42 15.78
CA GLY A 64 17.37 53.54 14.82
C GLY A 64 16.19 53.40 13.84
N VAL A 65 15.43 52.35 13.85
CA VAL A 65 14.22 52.19 13.01
C VAL A 65 13.01 52.80 13.69
N ALA A 66 12.31 53.73 13.04
CA ALA A 66 11.12 54.34 13.54
C ALA A 66 9.86 53.48 13.35
N PHE A 67 8.85 53.65 14.19
CA PHE A 67 7.55 53.05 14.00
C PHE A 67 6.61 53.97 13.23
N ALA A 68 5.78 53.41 12.36
CA ALA A 68 4.69 54.15 11.74
C ALA A 68 3.58 54.42 12.80
N GLU A 69 2.70 55.36 12.46
CA GLU A 69 1.53 55.64 13.33
C GLU A 69 0.61 54.40 13.45
N LEU A 70 0.17 54.08 14.66
CA LEU A 70 -0.71 52.94 14.89
C LEU A 70 -2.16 53.34 14.54
N PRO A 71 -2.80 52.68 13.55
CA PRO A 71 -4.18 52.95 13.21
C PRO A 71 -5.15 52.69 14.36
N GLY A 72 -6.21 53.50 14.47
CA GLY A 72 -7.23 53.36 15.53
C GLY A 72 -7.89 51.97 15.58
N TYR A 73 -7.99 51.27 14.49
CA TYR A 73 -8.46 49.88 14.43
C TYR A 73 -7.64 48.97 15.36
N ALA A 74 -6.33 49.11 15.36
CA ALA A 74 -5.42 48.27 16.12
C ALA A 74 -5.45 48.53 17.65
N MET A 75 -6.00 49.65 18.07
CA MET A 75 -6.12 50.00 19.49
C MET A 75 -7.34 49.37 20.17
N ASN A 76 -8.28 48.78 19.42
CA ASN A 76 -9.50 48.21 19.96
C ASN A 76 -9.42 46.71 20.17
N ALA A 77 -9.34 46.24 21.39
CA ALA A 77 -9.23 44.79 21.72
C ALA A 77 -10.40 43.94 21.20
N LYS A 78 -11.60 44.53 21.03
CA LYS A 78 -12.74 43.79 20.46
C LYS A 78 -12.51 43.32 19.02
N ASN A 79 -11.74 44.09 18.26
CA ASN A 79 -11.42 43.73 16.87
C ASN A 79 -10.60 42.43 16.80
N TYR A 80 -9.68 42.21 17.72
CA TYR A 80 -8.89 40.98 17.80
C TYR A 80 -9.74 39.77 18.18
N THR A 81 -10.73 39.96 19.04
CA THR A 81 -11.67 38.88 19.42
C THR A 81 -12.51 38.43 18.22
N ALA A 82 -12.98 39.33 17.38
CA ALA A 82 -13.68 39.02 16.16
C ALA A 82 -12.75 38.25 15.18
N VAL A 83 -11.53 38.74 15.00
CA VAL A 83 -10.53 38.10 14.15
C VAL A 83 -10.22 36.64 14.56
N VAL A 84 -10.15 36.36 15.87
CA VAL A 84 -9.95 34.98 16.36
C VAL A 84 -11.02 34.04 15.82
N LYS A 85 -12.28 34.46 15.91
CA LYS A 85 -13.42 33.65 15.44
C LYS A 85 -13.40 33.48 13.92
N ASP A 86 -13.22 34.57 13.18
CA ASP A 86 -13.23 34.56 11.73
C ASP A 86 -12.07 33.73 11.18
N PHE A 87 -10.89 33.85 11.77
CA PHE A 87 -9.72 33.05 11.38
C PHE A 87 -9.92 31.55 11.62
N ALA A 88 -10.55 31.16 12.74
CA ALA A 88 -10.91 29.78 12.99
C ALA A 88 -11.91 29.24 11.97
N ASP A 89 -12.93 30.04 11.61
CA ASP A 89 -13.94 29.67 10.63
C ASP A 89 -13.35 29.55 9.21
N ASP A 90 -12.43 30.43 8.83
CA ASP A 90 -11.73 30.39 7.54
C ASP A 90 -10.86 29.13 7.44
N LEU A 91 -10.05 28.84 8.45
CA LEU A 91 -9.22 27.64 8.48
C LEU A 91 -10.05 26.35 8.43
N TYR A 92 -11.18 26.30 9.15
CA TYR A 92 -12.11 25.17 9.07
C TYR A 92 -12.65 24.96 7.66
N ARG A 93 -12.92 26.05 6.91
CA ARG A 93 -13.48 25.98 5.57
C ARG A 93 -12.44 25.67 4.50
N GLU A 94 -11.23 26.22 4.63
CA GLU A 94 -10.23 26.24 3.58
C GLU A 94 -9.15 25.18 3.74
N GLU A 95 -8.73 24.92 5.00
CA GLU A 95 -7.60 24.03 5.24
C GLU A 95 -7.93 22.58 4.87
N ARG A 96 -7.02 21.99 4.11
CA ARG A 96 -7.07 20.61 3.68
C ARG A 96 -5.70 19.99 3.83
N ALA A 97 -5.68 18.73 4.16
CA ALA A 97 -4.47 17.93 4.12
C ALA A 97 -4.67 16.74 3.20
N GLU A 98 -3.66 16.39 2.45
CA GLU A 98 -3.67 15.21 1.60
C GLU A 98 -2.76 14.15 2.19
N ILE A 99 -3.20 12.91 2.16
CA ILE A 99 -2.40 11.75 2.49
C ILE A 99 -2.46 10.73 1.35
N TRP A 100 -1.41 9.96 1.21
CA TRP A 100 -1.37 8.88 0.23
C TRP A 100 -2.19 7.67 0.69
N LEU A 101 -2.79 6.98 -0.26
CA LEU A 101 -3.50 5.72 -0.08
C LEU A 101 -3.04 4.73 -1.15
N CYS A 102 -2.70 3.52 -0.75
CA CYS A 102 -2.59 2.38 -1.62
C CYS A 102 -3.82 1.47 -1.42
N PRO A 103 -4.83 1.53 -2.32
CA PRO A 103 -6.10 0.81 -2.12
C PRO A 103 -5.92 -0.70 -2.10
N SER A 104 -5.05 -1.25 -2.95
CA SER A 104 -4.81 -2.70 -3.07
C SER A 104 -4.24 -3.32 -1.79
N LEU A 105 -3.37 -2.59 -1.09
CA LEU A 105 -2.77 -3.02 0.18
C LEU A 105 -3.53 -2.50 1.41
N LYS A 106 -4.48 -1.59 1.22
CA LYS A 106 -5.18 -0.86 2.31
C LYS A 106 -4.21 -0.18 3.27
N VAL A 107 -3.14 0.39 2.72
CA VAL A 107 -2.10 1.12 3.47
C VAL A 107 -2.27 2.60 3.23
N TRP A 108 -2.20 3.37 4.32
CA TRP A 108 -2.34 4.81 4.34
C TRP A 108 -1.00 5.49 4.60
N GLY A 109 -0.81 6.64 3.98
CA GLY A 109 0.32 7.54 4.21
C GLY A 109 0.19 8.30 5.53
N LYS A 110 1.27 8.95 5.91
CA LYS A 110 1.28 9.89 7.03
C LYS A 110 1.01 11.31 6.52
N LEU A 111 0.59 12.18 7.41
CA LEU A 111 0.46 13.60 7.09
C LEU A 111 1.83 14.18 6.68
N GLY A 112 1.89 14.83 5.50
CA GLY A 112 3.12 15.42 4.99
C GLY A 112 4.14 14.43 4.44
N GLU A 113 3.82 13.13 4.37
CA GLU A 113 4.71 12.12 3.78
C GLU A 113 4.83 12.32 2.27
N SER A 114 6.06 12.32 1.75
CA SER A 114 6.28 12.38 0.31
C SER A 114 5.85 11.08 -0.38
N GLU A 115 5.57 11.14 -1.69
CA GLU A 115 5.26 9.92 -2.46
C GLU A 115 6.41 8.91 -2.41
N ALA A 116 7.65 9.38 -2.46
CA ALA A 116 8.84 8.54 -2.43
C ALA A 116 8.96 7.78 -1.10
N ASP A 117 8.77 8.48 0.03
CA ASP A 117 8.81 7.86 1.36
C ASP A 117 7.66 6.86 1.54
N PHE A 118 6.47 7.23 1.06
CA PHE A 118 5.33 6.34 1.10
C PHE A 118 5.57 5.07 0.28
N ARG A 119 6.08 5.18 -0.97
CA ARG A 119 6.45 4.03 -1.79
C ARG A 119 7.53 3.17 -1.14
N ALA A 120 8.54 3.76 -0.53
CA ALA A 120 9.58 3.02 0.19
C ALA A 120 8.99 2.17 1.33
N ARG A 121 8.02 2.71 2.06
CA ARG A 121 7.30 2.01 3.12
C ARG A 121 6.37 0.91 2.59
N LEU A 122 5.78 1.12 1.40
CA LEU A 122 4.94 0.11 0.74
C LEU A 122 5.71 -1.15 0.31
N VAL A 123 7.02 -1.06 0.05
CA VAL A 123 7.83 -2.22 -0.33
C VAL A 123 7.68 -3.35 0.69
N HIS A 124 7.76 -3.04 1.98
CA HIS A 124 7.60 -4.04 3.03
C HIS A 124 6.18 -4.64 3.06
N ALA A 125 5.15 -3.79 3.00
CA ALA A 125 3.76 -4.23 3.00
C ALA A 125 3.41 -5.05 1.75
N ALA A 126 3.97 -4.69 0.58
CA ALA A 126 3.81 -5.43 -0.66
C ALA A 126 4.44 -6.83 -0.57
N HIS A 127 5.66 -6.92 -0.03
CA HIS A 127 6.32 -8.23 0.18
C HIS A 127 5.51 -9.11 1.13
N GLU A 128 5.03 -8.57 2.26
CA GLU A 128 4.22 -9.31 3.21
C GLU A 128 2.87 -9.77 2.59
N GLY A 129 2.21 -8.88 1.84
CA GLY A 129 0.98 -9.19 1.11
C GLY A 129 1.20 -10.29 0.06
N ARG A 130 2.27 -10.17 -0.72
CA ARG A 130 2.69 -11.16 -1.71
C ARG A 130 2.93 -12.52 -1.07
N ASP A 131 3.70 -12.57 0.02
CA ASP A 131 4.06 -13.83 0.66
C ASP A 131 2.82 -14.51 1.25
N LYS A 132 1.87 -13.76 1.81
CA LYS A 132 0.57 -14.28 2.25
C LYS A 132 -0.27 -14.82 1.09
N ALA A 133 -0.31 -14.11 -0.03
CA ALA A 133 -1.04 -14.55 -1.23
C ALA A 133 -0.42 -15.82 -1.82
N LEU A 134 0.91 -15.89 -1.94
CA LEU A 134 1.64 -17.07 -2.40
C LEU A 134 1.42 -18.28 -1.48
N ALA A 135 1.44 -18.10 -0.17
CA ALA A 135 1.17 -19.17 0.78
C ALA A 135 -0.25 -19.74 0.60
N LYS A 136 -1.24 -18.86 0.42
CA LYS A 136 -2.64 -19.26 0.17
C LYS A 136 -2.81 -20.01 -1.15
N ALA A 137 -2.20 -19.53 -2.22
CA ALA A 137 -2.24 -20.18 -3.54
C ALA A 137 -1.61 -21.58 -3.48
N ARG A 138 -0.45 -21.72 -2.81
CA ARG A 138 0.22 -23.00 -2.61
C ARG A 138 -0.62 -23.95 -1.77
N GLU A 139 -1.20 -23.51 -0.68
CA GLU A 139 -2.08 -24.33 0.17
C GLU A 139 -3.29 -24.85 -0.63
N ALA A 140 -3.90 -24.00 -1.45
CA ALA A 140 -5.03 -24.38 -2.31
C ALA A 140 -4.64 -25.45 -3.34
N ALA A 141 -3.48 -25.29 -3.97
CA ALA A 141 -2.93 -26.25 -4.91
C ALA A 141 -2.56 -27.57 -4.22
N GLU A 142 -1.95 -27.52 -3.02
CA GLU A 142 -1.60 -28.72 -2.23
C GLU A 142 -2.83 -29.52 -1.84
N LYS A 143 -3.91 -28.88 -1.41
CA LYS A 143 -5.18 -29.55 -1.11
C LYS A 143 -5.73 -30.33 -2.31
N LYS A 144 -5.73 -29.71 -3.50
CA LYS A 144 -6.17 -30.36 -4.74
C LYS A 144 -5.26 -31.55 -5.09
N THR A 145 -3.95 -31.36 -5.01
CA THR A 145 -2.97 -32.39 -5.33
C THR A 145 -3.05 -33.58 -4.39
N LYS A 146 -3.27 -33.35 -3.09
CA LYS A 146 -3.43 -34.43 -2.10
C LYS A 146 -4.62 -35.36 -2.40
N VAL A 147 -5.70 -34.80 -2.96
CA VAL A 147 -6.84 -35.60 -3.43
C VAL A 147 -6.44 -36.47 -4.60
N LEU A 148 -5.69 -35.92 -5.55
CA LEU A 148 -5.19 -36.67 -6.71
C LEU A 148 -4.16 -37.73 -6.35
N GLU A 149 -3.32 -37.49 -5.34
CA GLU A 149 -2.41 -38.51 -4.78
C GLU A 149 -3.19 -39.74 -4.25
N GLY A 150 -4.31 -39.49 -3.54
CA GLY A 150 -5.19 -40.57 -3.08
C GLY A 150 -5.77 -41.39 -4.25
N ARG A 151 -6.27 -40.72 -5.29
CA ARG A 151 -6.80 -41.34 -6.47
C ARG A 151 -5.72 -42.14 -7.25
N LEU A 152 -4.54 -41.56 -7.35
CA LEU A 152 -3.38 -42.18 -8.03
C LEU A 152 -2.98 -43.47 -7.29
N ARG A 153 -2.82 -43.42 -5.98
CA ARG A 153 -2.47 -44.62 -5.19
C ARG A 153 -3.48 -45.76 -5.39
N THR A 154 -4.76 -45.40 -5.47
CA THR A 154 -5.83 -46.39 -5.74
C THR A 154 -5.71 -46.93 -7.18
N ALA A 155 -5.45 -46.08 -8.19
CA ALA A 155 -5.32 -46.51 -9.57
C ALA A 155 -4.05 -47.36 -9.79
N GLU A 156 -2.95 -47.05 -9.12
CA GLU A 156 -1.70 -47.82 -9.12
C GLU A 156 -1.86 -49.21 -8.51
N ALA A 157 -2.59 -49.26 -7.37
CA ALA A 157 -2.91 -50.53 -6.70
C ALA A 157 -3.78 -51.42 -7.60
N GLN A 158 -4.78 -50.83 -8.26
CA GLN A 158 -5.61 -51.53 -9.24
C GLN A 158 -4.79 -52.06 -10.42
N LEU A 159 -3.95 -51.20 -11.02
CA LEU A 159 -3.07 -51.60 -12.13
C LEU A 159 -2.14 -52.78 -11.74
N SER A 160 -1.56 -52.70 -10.52
CA SER A 160 -0.70 -53.76 -10.00
C SER A 160 -1.45 -55.10 -9.86
N LYS A 161 -2.70 -55.07 -9.37
CA LYS A 161 -3.56 -56.22 -9.26
C LYS A 161 -3.87 -56.83 -10.64
N GLU A 162 -4.32 -56.01 -11.59
CA GLU A 162 -4.65 -56.46 -12.94
C GLU A 162 -3.43 -57.03 -13.69
N LYS A 163 -2.25 -56.45 -13.48
CA LYS A 163 -0.99 -56.97 -14.04
C LYS A 163 -0.56 -58.29 -13.41
N ALA A 164 -0.80 -58.50 -12.10
CA ALA A 164 -0.51 -59.76 -11.44
C ALA A 164 -1.46 -60.89 -11.90
N GLU A 165 -2.73 -60.59 -12.09
CA GLU A 165 -3.74 -61.56 -12.57
C GLU A 165 -3.50 -61.92 -14.07
N SER A 166 -2.96 -61.02 -14.86
CA SER A 166 -2.63 -61.25 -16.26
C SER A 166 -1.34 -62.06 -16.52
N GLY A 167 -0.63 -62.46 -15.47
CA GLY A 167 0.57 -63.32 -15.58
C GLY A 167 1.84 -62.58 -16.14
N SER A 168 1.81 -61.28 -16.36
CA SER A 168 2.93 -60.50 -16.87
C SER A 168 3.80 -59.91 -15.75
N ALA A 169 4.55 -60.77 -15.06
CA ALA A 169 5.38 -60.44 -13.90
C ALA A 169 6.68 -59.67 -14.21
N LYS A 170 6.83 -59.07 -15.39
CA LYS A 170 8.06 -58.34 -15.76
C LYS A 170 7.77 -56.93 -16.18
N MET A 171 7.43 -56.01 -15.25
CA MET A 171 7.68 -54.57 -15.41
C MET A 171 7.41 -53.81 -14.14
N GLN A 172 8.38 -53.81 -13.24
CA GLN A 172 8.32 -53.08 -11.96
C GLN A 172 8.98 -51.67 -12.03
N ALA A 173 9.15 -51.11 -13.20
CA ALA A 173 9.97 -49.92 -13.42
C ALA A 173 9.20 -48.68 -13.92
N GLY A 174 7.96 -48.45 -13.48
CA GLY A 174 7.20 -47.29 -13.97
C GLY A 174 6.49 -46.41 -12.93
N ILE A 175 6.48 -46.79 -11.68
CA ILE A 175 5.49 -46.24 -10.71
C ILE A 175 6.02 -45.09 -9.85
N SER A 176 7.33 -44.78 -9.85
CA SER A 176 7.87 -43.76 -8.92
C SER A 176 8.00 -42.35 -9.51
N VAL A 177 7.54 -42.10 -10.72
CA VAL A 177 7.76 -40.80 -11.41
C VAL A 177 6.92 -39.67 -10.82
N LEU A 178 5.71 -39.97 -10.37
CA LEU A 178 4.81 -38.95 -9.87
C LEU A 178 5.13 -38.46 -8.46
N GLY A 179 5.65 -39.31 -7.59
CA GLY A 179 6.16 -38.90 -6.28
C GLY A 179 7.30 -37.89 -6.38
N GLY A 180 8.07 -37.95 -7.47
CA GLY A 180 9.12 -37.01 -7.82
C GLY A 180 8.56 -35.66 -8.31
N ILE A 181 7.53 -35.66 -9.14
CA ILE A 181 6.91 -34.46 -9.70
C ILE A 181 6.23 -33.64 -8.59
N LEU A 182 5.44 -34.31 -7.73
CA LEU A 182 4.78 -33.67 -6.59
C LEU A 182 5.79 -33.10 -5.60
N LYS A 183 6.88 -33.82 -5.32
CA LYS A 183 7.94 -33.35 -4.44
C LYS A 183 8.74 -32.17 -5.01
N SER A 184 8.86 -32.06 -6.33
CA SER A 184 9.54 -30.95 -7.00
C SER A 184 8.70 -29.66 -7.03
N VAL A 185 7.36 -29.79 -7.12
CA VAL A 185 6.44 -28.64 -7.13
C VAL A 185 6.21 -28.08 -5.73
N PHE A 186 6.15 -28.95 -4.71
CA PHE A 186 5.82 -28.55 -3.31
C PHE A 186 6.98 -28.70 -2.33
N GLY A 187 8.18 -29.10 -2.77
CA GLY A 187 9.36 -29.23 -1.91
C GLY A 187 9.75 -27.93 -1.23
N ARG A 188 9.91 -27.97 0.09
CA ARG A 188 10.18 -26.85 1.03
C ARG A 188 11.39 -25.96 0.71
N LYS A 189 12.12 -26.16 -0.39
CA LYS A 189 13.40 -25.48 -0.70
C LYS A 189 13.47 -24.82 -2.07
N SER A 190 12.37 -24.62 -2.80
CA SER A 190 12.49 -23.82 -4.03
C SER A 190 12.30 -22.34 -3.65
N GLY A 191 13.42 -21.66 -3.39
CA GLY A 191 13.49 -20.22 -3.51
C GLY A 191 13.06 -19.83 -4.92
N PHE A 192 12.51 -18.66 -5.08
CA PHE A 192 11.90 -18.06 -6.26
C PHE A 192 12.75 -18.10 -7.58
N GLY A 193 13.90 -18.72 -7.58
CA GLY A 193 14.83 -18.78 -8.73
C GLY A 193 15.00 -20.14 -9.42
N GLY A 194 14.19 -21.16 -9.11
CA GLY A 194 14.46 -22.53 -9.53
C GLY A 194 13.36 -23.28 -10.29
N LEU A 195 12.40 -22.59 -10.89
CA LEU A 195 11.46 -23.21 -11.84
C LEU A 195 12.08 -23.28 -13.25
N THR A 196 13.25 -23.91 -13.35
CA THR A 196 13.75 -24.34 -14.64
C THR A 196 12.93 -25.55 -15.07
N SER A 197 12.32 -25.46 -16.23
CA SER A 197 11.57 -26.53 -16.89
C SER A 197 12.42 -27.80 -16.98
N GLY A 198 12.29 -28.66 -15.99
CA GLY A 198 12.69 -30.04 -16.13
C GLY A 198 11.66 -30.72 -17.02
N THR A 199 11.87 -30.68 -18.32
CA THR A 199 11.20 -31.58 -19.28
C THR A 199 11.61 -33.01 -18.95
N THR A 200 10.87 -33.61 -18.02
CA THR A 200 10.90 -35.06 -17.88
C THR A 200 10.19 -35.59 -19.10
N SER A 201 10.97 -35.94 -20.10
CA SER A 201 10.51 -36.69 -21.25
C SER A 201 9.89 -37.99 -20.74
N VAL A 202 8.55 -38.02 -20.72
CA VAL A 202 7.79 -39.25 -20.59
C VAL A 202 8.07 -40.03 -21.87
N THR A 203 9.02 -40.94 -21.80
CA THR A 203 9.25 -41.92 -22.84
C THR A 203 7.96 -42.73 -22.96
N LYS A 204 7.25 -42.53 -24.09
CA LYS A 204 6.15 -43.38 -24.50
C LYS A 204 6.71 -44.78 -24.74
N ALA A 205 6.59 -45.62 -23.72
CA ALA A 205 6.77 -47.07 -23.94
C ALA A 205 5.50 -47.61 -24.64
N THR A 206 5.43 -47.39 -25.95
CA THR A 206 4.49 -48.11 -26.79
C THR A 206 5.05 -49.50 -27.00
N THR A 207 4.56 -50.45 -26.20
CA THR A 207 4.76 -51.85 -26.57
C THR A 207 3.50 -52.64 -26.23
N ALA A 208 2.82 -53.00 -27.31
CA ALA A 208 1.95 -54.13 -27.53
C ALA A 208 1.43 -54.90 -26.29
N TYR A 209 0.24 -54.50 -25.77
CA TYR A 209 -0.64 -55.38 -25.04
C TYR A 209 -2.08 -55.22 -25.52
N LYS A 210 -2.40 -55.99 -26.56
CA LYS A 210 -3.74 -56.05 -27.18
C LYS A 210 -4.72 -56.96 -26.42
N GLN A 211 -4.56 -57.27 -25.14
CA GLN A 211 -5.39 -58.31 -24.55
C GLN A 211 -6.04 -58.07 -23.16
N HIS A 212 -5.82 -56.91 -22.52
CA HIS A 212 -6.58 -56.69 -21.26
C HIS A 212 -7.12 -55.27 -21.19
N GLN A 213 -8.40 -55.15 -21.47
CA GLN A 213 -9.14 -53.88 -21.43
C GLN A 213 -9.06 -53.22 -20.04
N ASP A 214 -8.91 -54.00 -18.98
CA ASP A 214 -8.82 -53.53 -17.59
C ASP A 214 -7.46 -52.90 -17.29
N VAL A 215 -6.36 -53.42 -17.82
CA VAL A 215 -5.04 -52.80 -17.72
C VAL A 215 -5.01 -51.49 -18.49
N ALA A 216 -5.57 -51.45 -19.69
CA ALA A 216 -5.66 -50.21 -20.47
C ALA A 216 -6.51 -49.14 -19.78
N ASN A 217 -7.61 -49.52 -19.13
CA ASN A 217 -8.47 -48.63 -18.37
C ASN A 217 -7.76 -48.06 -17.12
N ALA A 218 -6.97 -48.87 -16.41
CA ALA A 218 -6.18 -48.43 -15.28
C ALA A 218 -5.04 -47.46 -15.70
N GLU A 219 -4.37 -47.74 -16.80
CA GLU A 219 -3.33 -46.84 -17.37
C GLU A 219 -3.94 -45.53 -17.84
N ALA A 220 -5.11 -45.54 -18.47
CA ALA A 220 -5.83 -44.34 -18.88
C ALA A 220 -6.23 -43.47 -17.68
N LYS A 221 -6.68 -44.08 -16.56
CA LYS A 221 -6.95 -43.34 -15.31
C LYS A 221 -5.71 -42.66 -14.74
N ILE A 222 -4.57 -43.37 -14.75
CA ILE A 222 -3.30 -42.80 -14.28
C ILE A 222 -2.89 -41.60 -15.16
N SER A 223 -2.97 -41.75 -16.49
CA SER A 223 -2.68 -40.67 -17.45
C SER A 223 -3.58 -39.47 -17.23
N GLY A 224 -4.90 -39.69 -17.03
CA GLY A 224 -5.83 -38.57 -16.70
C GLY A 224 -5.48 -37.84 -15.42
N ILE A 225 -5.07 -38.59 -14.38
CA ILE A 225 -4.62 -37.94 -13.11
C ILE A 225 -3.34 -37.14 -13.33
N GLN A 226 -2.41 -37.63 -14.17
CA GLN A 226 -1.19 -36.89 -14.52
C GLN A 226 -1.52 -35.56 -15.21
N GLU A 227 -2.46 -35.57 -16.15
CA GLU A 227 -2.94 -34.38 -16.85
C GLU A 227 -3.59 -33.39 -15.88
N GLU A 228 -4.39 -33.87 -14.92
CA GLU A 228 -4.98 -33.04 -13.88
C GLU A 228 -3.92 -32.37 -12.98
N VAL A 229 -2.88 -33.13 -12.59
CA VAL A 229 -1.75 -32.59 -11.79
C VAL A 229 -0.98 -31.52 -12.58
N GLU A 230 -0.72 -31.76 -13.86
CA GLU A 230 -0.03 -30.80 -14.73
C GLU A 230 -0.86 -29.54 -14.94
N SER A 231 -2.18 -29.67 -15.04
CA SER A 231 -3.10 -28.54 -15.10
C SER A 231 -3.06 -27.69 -13.84
N ILE A 232 -3.05 -28.32 -12.66
CA ILE A 232 -2.92 -27.61 -11.37
C ILE A 232 -1.58 -26.87 -11.28
N ARG A 233 -0.49 -27.52 -11.76
CA ARG A 233 0.84 -26.89 -11.79
C ARG A 233 0.84 -25.63 -12.64
N LYS A 234 0.34 -25.70 -13.87
CA LYS A 234 0.26 -24.55 -14.78
C LYS A 234 -0.63 -23.44 -14.23
N ALA A 235 -1.73 -23.80 -13.59
CA ALA A 235 -2.62 -22.82 -12.95
C ALA A 235 -1.91 -22.11 -11.79
N LEU A 236 -1.16 -22.86 -10.97
CA LEU A 236 -0.39 -22.27 -9.86
C LEU A 236 0.74 -21.36 -10.38
N GLU A 237 1.46 -21.77 -11.44
CA GLU A 237 2.51 -20.95 -12.06
C GLU A 237 1.94 -19.60 -12.54
N LYS A 238 0.80 -19.63 -13.22
CA LYS A 238 0.10 -18.42 -13.67
C LYS A 238 -0.34 -17.53 -12.50
N GLU A 239 -0.93 -18.15 -11.47
CA GLU A 239 -1.36 -17.42 -10.26
C GLU A 239 -0.17 -16.77 -9.53
N VAL A 240 0.98 -17.47 -9.43
CA VAL A 240 2.22 -16.94 -8.85
C VAL A 240 2.73 -15.74 -9.65
N GLU A 241 2.69 -15.79 -10.97
CA GLU A 241 3.08 -14.65 -11.82
C GLU A 241 2.13 -13.46 -11.64
N GLU A 242 0.83 -13.69 -11.61
CA GLU A 242 -0.19 -12.65 -11.36
C GLU A 242 -0.03 -12.02 -9.97
N ILE A 243 0.22 -12.81 -8.93
CA ILE A 243 0.53 -12.32 -7.59
C ILE A 243 1.79 -11.45 -7.62
N GLY A 244 2.85 -11.89 -8.32
CA GLY A 244 4.07 -11.12 -8.48
C GLY A 244 3.83 -9.73 -9.07
N ARG A 245 3.01 -9.64 -10.10
CA ARG A 245 2.62 -8.37 -10.74
C ARG A 245 1.73 -7.51 -9.84
N THR A 246 0.76 -8.12 -9.15
CA THR A 246 -0.21 -7.41 -8.30
C THR A 246 0.46 -6.74 -7.09
N PHE A 247 1.52 -7.33 -6.58
CA PHE A 247 2.26 -6.84 -5.41
C PHE A 247 3.61 -6.21 -5.77
N ASP A 248 3.81 -5.78 -7.03
CA ASP A 248 5.01 -5.04 -7.42
C ASP A 248 4.94 -3.61 -6.84
N PRO A 249 5.84 -3.24 -5.90
CA PRO A 249 5.79 -1.94 -5.23
C PRO A 249 5.90 -0.74 -6.18
N PHE A 250 6.52 -0.93 -7.34
CA PHE A 250 6.74 0.15 -8.31
C PHE A 250 5.52 0.41 -9.19
N THR A 251 4.65 -0.57 -9.35
CA THR A 251 3.44 -0.47 -10.19
C THR A 251 2.15 -0.30 -9.39
N LEU A 252 2.22 -0.33 -8.05
CA LEU A 252 1.06 -0.11 -7.19
C LEU A 252 0.42 1.25 -7.47
N ALA A 253 -0.88 1.23 -7.74
CA ALA A 253 -1.66 2.45 -7.87
C ALA A 253 -1.75 3.17 -6.53
N LEU A 254 -1.49 4.48 -6.56
CA LEU A 254 -1.62 5.36 -5.41
C LEU A 254 -2.74 6.37 -5.66
N GLU A 255 -3.46 6.67 -4.62
CA GLU A 255 -4.49 7.69 -4.59
C GLU A 255 -4.18 8.70 -3.50
N LYS A 256 -4.80 9.87 -3.57
CA LYS A 256 -4.76 10.87 -2.51
C LYS A 256 -6.11 10.93 -1.82
N GLU A 257 -6.09 10.81 -0.51
CA GLU A 257 -7.25 11.08 0.34
C GLU A 257 -7.13 12.46 0.96
N THR A 258 -8.18 13.25 0.83
CA THR A 258 -8.24 14.61 1.38
C THR A 258 -8.88 14.59 2.76
N LEU A 259 -8.14 15.08 3.75
CA LEU A 259 -8.60 15.25 5.13
C LEU A 259 -9.14 16.66 5.33
N LYS A 260 -10.28 16.76 5.99
CA LYS A 260 -10.90 18.03 6.40
C LYS A 260 -10.89 18.11 7.92
N PRO A 261 -10.47 19.23 8.51
CA PRO A 261 -10.58 19.42 9.96
C PRO A 261 -12.05 19.55 10.35
N THR A 262 -12.37 19.24 11.60
CA THR A 262 -13.61 19.67 12.25
C THR A 262 -13.42 21.05 12.88
N ARG A 263 -14.50 21.70 13.34
CA ARG A 263 -14.36 23.00 14.01
C ARG A 263 -13.54 22.93 15.30
N THR A 264 -13.59 21.80 16.00
CA THR A 264 -12.82 21.55 17.23
C THR A 264 -11.36 21.26 16.97
N ASP A 265 -11.00 20.94 15.72
CA ASP A 265 -9.62 20.65 15.32
C ASP A 265 -8.82 21.92 15.00
N VAL A 266 -9.49 23.08 14.92
CA VAL A 266 -8.84 24.36 14.66
C VAL A 266 -8.66 25.10 15.99
N LYS A 267 -7.42 25.26 16.40
CA LYS A 267 -7.05 25.98 17.61
C LYS A 267 -6.26 27.23 17.26
N VAL A 268 -6.88 28.40 17.42
CA VAL A 268 -6.17 29.67 17.28
C VAL A 268 -5.29 29.87 18.51
N GLU A 269 -3.99 29.96 18.29
CA GLU A 269 -2.99 30.06 19.36
C GLU A 269 -2.71 31.53 19.69
N ARG A 270 -2.64 32.39 18.67
CA ARG A 270 -2.23 33.75 18.80
C ARG A 270 -2.86 34.67 17.76
N VAL A 271 -3.37 35.79 18.19
CA VAL A 271 -3.74 36.93 17.34
C VAL A 271 -3.20 38.20 18.00
N GLY A 272 -2.50 38.99 17.24
CA GLY A 272 -1.89 40.18 17.82
C GLY A 272 -1.29 41.10 16.79
N LEU A 273 -0.77 42.23 17.26
CA LEU A 273 -0.04 43.20 16.48
C LEU A 273 1.43 42.80 16.38
N VAL A 274 1.97 42.85 15.18
CA VAL A 274 3.42 42.77 14.93
C VAL A 274 3.85 43.94 14.08
N TRP A 275 5.11 44.28 14.19
CA TRP A 275 5.71 45.37 13.43
C TRP A 275 6.70 44.77 12.41
N MET A 276 6.52 45.09 11.15
CA MET A 276 7.34 44.56 10.05
C MET A 276 7.84 45.69 9.14
#